data_fa917d86b244a36121136b2de5e208f3
#
_entry.id   fa917d86b244a36121136b2de5e208f3
#
_cell.length_a   1.000
_cell.length_b   1.000
_cell.length_c   1.000
_cell.angle_alpha   90.00
_cell.angle_beta   90.00
_cell.angle_gamma   90.00
#
_symmetry.space_group_name_H-M   'P 1'
#
loop_
_entity.id
_entity.type
_entity.pdbx_description
1 polymer ?
#
loop_
_entity_poly.entity_id
_entity_poly.type
_entity_poly.pdbx_seq_one_letter_code
_entity_poly.pdbx_strand_id
1 'polypeptide(L)'
;MKKAPIFLAPQFQERIWGGTELKSQYGYHIPSAQTGECWAISAHPNGPNTVREGHYAGKTLGELWDEHPEIFGHFNSPCFPLLTKILDANDDLSIQVHPGDEYAQEFENGELGKTECWYILDCKEDATMIFGHRAQSKEEFMQLVNEGHWNDLLQRVKIKPGDFFYVPSGTLHALCEGTLVLETQQSSDTTYRVYDYNRLGQEGKLRELHLEKAIDVTTIPHIASHIEPISIQEKGGIITTFLEEDYFSVYKWDIQSSLELLQTHHFTLGSVIEGNGTLWTEEGEFPLQKGDHFILPNSIEAFTLTGQLEVIASHPNEKSKRMYEVANVAGDMAKI
;
A
#
# COMPACT_ATOMS: atom_id res chain seq x y z
N MET A 1 -4.83 27.63 7.75
CA MET A 1 -4.09 26.35 7.70
C MET A 1 -2.83 26.58 6.87
N LYS A 2 -1.67 26.01 7.24
CA LYS A 2 -0.46 26.15 6.43
C LYS A 2 -0.61 25.34 5.15
N LYS A 3 -0.22 25.92 4.02
CA LYS A 3 -0.21 25.28 2.69
C LYS A 3 1.15 24.59 2.42
N ALA A 4 1.63 23.85 3.40
CA ALA A 4 2.92 23.14 3.37
C ALA A 4 2.71 21.63 3.38
N PRO A 5 3.55 20.84 2.68
CA PRO A 5 3.53 19.38 2.76
C PRO A 5 3.88 18.90 4.17
N ILE A 6 3.39 17.73 4.54
CA ILE A 6 3.70 17.06 5.80
C ILE A 6 4.61 15.88 5.49
N PHE A 7 5.89 15.98 5.86
CA PHE A 7 6.87 14.91 5.68
C PHE A 7 6.82 13.92 6.83
N LEU A 8 6.87 12.64 6.49
CA LEU A 8 6.79 11.53 7.44
C LEU A 8 8.12 10.82 7.60
N ALA A 9 8.40 10.39 8.83
CA ALA A 9 9.51 9.51 9.13
C ALA A 9 9.03 8.06 9.00
N PRO A 10 9.63 7.25 8.11
CA PRO A 10 9.18 5.87 7.90
C PRO A 10 9.43 5.00 9.15
N GLN A 11 8.60 3.95 9.31
CA GLN A 11 8.77 2.91 10.31
C GLN A 11 9.21 1.61 9.63
N PHE A 12 10.10 0.87 10.27
CA PHE A 12 10.66 -0.36 9.70
C PHE A 12 10.21 -1.58 10.47
N GLN A 13 9.89 -2.65 9.73
CA GLN A 13 9.46 -3.92 10.28
C GLN A 13 10.44 -5.03 9.86
N GLU A 14 10.97 -5.75 10.85
CA GLU A 14 11.76 -6.94 10.59
C GLU A 14 10.85 -8.10 10.18
N ARG A 15 11.25 -8.82 9.14
CA ARG A 15 10.53 -9.97 8.61
C ARG A 15 11.53 -11.07 8.27
N ILE A 16 11.14 -12.34 8.45
CA ILE A 16 12.01 -13.49 8.17
C ILE A 16 12.48 -13.55 6.70
N TRP A 17 11.74 -12.90 5.81
CA TRP A 17 12.01 -12.78 4.37
C TRP A 17 12.65 -11.45 3.98
N GLY A 18 12.87 -10.53 4.93
CA GLY A 18 13.42 -9.20 4.67
C GLY A 18 14.89 -9.21 4.28
N GLY A 19 15.32 -8.10 3.72
CA GLY A 19 16.66 -7.90 3.18
C GLY A 19 17.30 -6.57 3.56
N THR A 20 18.15 -6.07 2.67
CA THR A 20 18.92 -4.84 2.85
C THR A 20 18.72 -3.81 1.73
N GLU A 21 17.80 -4.07 0.78
CA GLU A 21 17.58 -3.17 -0.37
C GLU A 21 17.00 -1.82 0.06
N LEU A 22 16.25 -1.77 1.13
CA LEU A 22 15.79 -0.51 1.74
C LEU A 22 16.98 0.38 2.16
N LYS A 23 18.10 -0.21 2.58
CA LYS A 23 19.33 0.52 2.89
C LYS A 23 20.12 0.84 1.62
N SER A 24 20.34 -0.15 0.77
CA SER A 24 21.22 0.00 -0.42
C SER A 24 20.63 0.96 -1.45
N GLN A 25 19.32 0.91 -1.70
CA GLN A 25 18.64 1.71 -2.71
C GLN A 25 18.09 3.05 -2.23
N TYR A 26 17.68 3.13 -0.94
CA TYR A 26 17.05 4.33 -0.35
C TYR A 26 17.91 5.04 0.69
N GLY A 27 19.04 4.44 1.10
CA GLY A 27 19.89 5.01 2.13
C GLY A 27 19.29 5.01 3.54
N TYR A 28 18.24 4.24 3.78
CA TYR A 28 17.57 4.20 5.08
C TYR A 28 18.44 3.56 6.16
N HIS A 29 18.27 4.03 7.39
CA HIS A 29 18.83 3.39 8.58
C HIS A 29 17.91 2.26 9.04
N ILE A 30 18.12 1.07 8.48
CA ILE A 30 17.31 -0.11 8.80
C ILE A 30 17.79 -0.76 10.12
N PRO A 31 16.87 -1.36 10.92
CA PRO A 31 17.21 -1.98 12.20
C PRO A 31 18.12 -3.21 12.08
N SER A 32 17.96 -4.00 11.02
CA SER A 32 18.79 -5.20 10.76
C SER A 32 18.85 -5.57 9.29
N ALA A 33 19.61 -6.62 8.96
CA ALA A 33 19.67 -7.19 7.61
C ALA A 33 18.42 -8.03 7.26
N GLN A 34 17.43 -8.12 8.13
CA GLN A 34 16.14 -8.76 7.90
C GLN A 34 14.99 -7.76 7.93
N THR A 35 15.22 -6.54 7.43
CA THR A 35 14.19 -5.51 7.34
C THR A 35 13.37 -5.72 6.08
N GLY A 36 12.16 -6.26 6.24
CA GLY A 36 11.30 -6.60 5.10
C GLY A 36 10.37 -5.47 4.67
N GLU A 37 10.00 -4.56 5.58
CA GLU A 37 9.02 -3.52 5.28
C GLU A 37 9.48 -2.15 5.78
N CYS A 38 9.30 -1.16 4.92
CA CYS A 38 9.28 0.26 5.27
C CYS A 38 7.83 0.73 5.22
N TRP A 39 7.22 1.00 6.36
CA TRP A 39 5.91 1.65 6.42
C TRP A 39 6.12 3.13 6.20
N ALA A 40 5.88 3.53 4.98
CA ALA A 40 6.24 4.85 4.45
C ALA A 40 5.22 5.93 4.81
N ILE A 41 3.92 5.60 4.71
CA ILE A 41 2.80 6.46 5.13
C ILE A 41 1.80 5.59 5.88
N SER A 42 1.75 5.73 7.21
CA SER A 42 0.97 4.87 8.10
C SER A 42 0.45 5.60 9.33
N ALA A 43 -0.83 5.50 9.58
CA ALA A 43 -1.44 5.80 10.87
C ALA A 43 -1.82 4.52 11.65
N HIS A 44 -1.55 3.34 11.08
CA HIS A 44 -1.90 2.06 11.69
C HIS A 44 -1.14 1.85 13.01
N PRO A 45 -1.81 1.36 14.09
CA PRO A 45 -1.18 1.26 15.43
C PRO A 45 0.04 0.35 15.48
N ASN A 46 0.17 -0.62 14.57
CA ASN A 46 1.33 -1.52 14.50
C ASN A 46 2.61 -0.84 13.96
N GLY A 47 2.49 0.38 13.38
CA GLY A 47 3.63 1.10 12.84
C GLY A 47 3.27 2.53 12.44
N PRO A 48 2.87 3.39 13.39
CA PRO A 48 2.48 4.77 13.09
C PRO A 48 3.70 5.61 12.71
N ASN A 49 3.62 6.35 11.61
CA ASN A 49 4.64 7.33 11.28
C ASN A 49 4.52 8.58 12.14
N THR A 50 5.64 9.23 12.37
CA THR A 50 5.70 10.57 12.96
C THR A 50 6.01 11.61 11.90
N VAL A 51 5.49 12.81 12.09
CA VAL A 51 5.85 13.97 11.28
C VAL A 51 7.31 14.33 11.54
N ARG A 52 8.11 14.38 10.46
CA ARG A 52 9.56 14.60 10.53
C ARG A 52 9.93 16.01 10.95
N GLU A 53 9.19 17.00 10.44
CA GLU A 53 9.53 18.42 10.61
C GLU A 53 8.31 19.34 10.46
N GLY A 54 8.51 20.63 10.76
CA GLY A 54 7.48 21.64 10.59
C GLY A 54 6.56 21.79 11.81
N HIS A 55 5.35 22.34 11.58
CA HIS A 55 4.44 22.72 12.65
C HIS A 55 3.96 21.53 13.51
N TYR A 56 3.84 20.36 12.91
CA TYR A 56 3.35 19.14 13.55
C TYR A 56 4.47 18.16 13.90
N ALA A 57 5.74 18.59 13.86
CA ALA A 57 6.89 17.72 14.11
C ALA A 57 6.73 16.91 15.40
N GLY A 58 6.95 15.59 15.31
CA GLY A 58 6.85 14.65 16.42
C GLY A 58 5.45 14.10 16.69
N LYS A 59 4.37 14.67 16.13
CA LYS A 59 3.04 14.05 16.18
C LYS A 59 3.00 12.84 15.27
N THR A 60 2.24 11.83 15.66
CA THR A 60 1.95 10.69 14.78
C THR A 60 0.91 11.07 13.73
N LEU A 61 0.87 10.33 12.62
CA LEU A 61 -0.15 10.54 11.59
C LEU A 61 -1.57 10.26 12.14
N GLY A 62 -1.70 9.30 13.06
CA GLY A 62 -2.97 9.03 13.75
C GLY A 62 -3.43 10.21 14.60
N GLU A 63 -2.53 10.81 15.40
CA GLU A 63 -2.86 12.03 16.15
C GLU A 63 -3.27 13.19 15.25
N LEU A 64 -2.62 13.34 14.07
CA LEU A 64 -3.06 14.36 13.12
C LEU A 64 -4.44 14.07 12.54
N TRP A 65 -4.74 12.80 12.26
CA TRP A 65 -6.05 12.39 11.76
C TRP A 65 -7.16 12.72 12.74
N ASP A 66 -6.95 12.44 14.01
CA ASP A 66 -7.96 12.63 15.07
C ASP A 66 -8.10 14.08 15.49
N GLU A 67 -6.98 14.81 15.65
CA GLU A 67 -6.97 16.17 16.22
C GLU A 67 -7.08 17.27 15.15
N HIS A 68 -6.75 16.98 13.89
CA HIS A 68 -6.66 17.96 12.80
C HIS A 68 -7.35 17.49 11.52
N PRO A 69 -8.66 17.12 11.57
CA PRO A 69 -9.37 16.59 10.40
C PRO A 69 -9.42 17.57 9.21
N GLU A 70 -9.24 18.87 9.48
CA GLU A 70 -9.15 19.90 8.44
C GLU A 70 -7.94 19.70 7.49
N ILE A 71 -6.86 19.07 7.95
CA ILE A 71 -5.70 18.71 7.11
C ILE A 71 -6.14 17.79 5.98
N PHE A 72 -7.04 16.88 6.29
CA PHE A 72 -7.55 15.84 5.42
C PHE A 72 -8.90 16.20 4.77
N GLY A 73 -9.26 17.49 4.77
CA GLY A 73 -10.51 17.97 4.18
C GLY A 73 -11.77 17.38 4.83
N HIS A 74 -11.70 17.03 6.12
CA HIS A 74 -12.78 16.35 6.86
C HIS A 74 -13.25 15.06 6.17
N PHE A 75 -12.31 14.32 5.57
CA PHE A 75 -12.61 13.03 4.94
C PHE A 75 -13.25 12.10 5.97
N ASN A 76 -14.44 11.59 5.66
CA ASN A 76 -15.23 10.80 6.60
C ASN A 76 -14.76 9.34 6.62
N SER A 77 -13.90 9.00 7.58
CA SER A 77 -13.44 7.64 7.85
C SER A 77 -13.10 7.52 9.33
N PRO A 78 -13.36 6.39 10.02
CA PRO A 78 -13.04 6.23 11.43
C PRO A 78 -11.54 6.14 11.72
N CYS A 79 -10.74 5.83 10.72
CA CYS A 79 -9.27 5.82 10.79
C CYS A 79 -8.68 6.40 9.51
N PHE A 80 -7.39 6.70 9.53
CA PHE A 80 -6.68 7.07 8.30
C PHE A 80 -6.78 5.93 7.29
N PRO A 81 -7.30 6.17 6.07
CA PRO A 81 -7.84 5.10 5.23
C PRO A 81 -6.82 4.26 4.48
N LEU A 82 -5.61 4.77 4.30
CA LEU A 82 -4.58 4.13 3.46
C LEU A 82 -3.30 3.82 4.24
N LEU A 83 -2.56 2.86 3.75
CA LEU A 83 -1.23 2.49 4.20
C LEU A 83 -0.33 2.30 2.98
N THR A 84 0.80 3.01 2.95
CA THR A 84 1.81 2.86 1.89
C THR A 84 3.08 2.25 2.47
N LYS A 85 3.59 1.21 1.82
CA LYS A 85 4.80 0.50 2.23
C LYS A 85 5.79 0.37 1.07
N ILE A 86 7.06 0.17 1.40
CA ILE A 86 8.03 -0.43 0.49
C ILE A 86 8.41 -1.79 1.07
N LEU A 87 8.26 -2.84 0.27
CA LEU A 87 8.55 -4.23 0.65
C LEU A 87 9.83 -4.70 -0.03
N ASP A 88 10.78 -5.20 0.77
CA ASP A 88 12.03 -5.80 0.32
C ASP A 88 11.97 -7.33 0.51
N ALA A 89 11.55 -8.02 -0.53
CA ALA A 89 11.41 -9.47 -0.54
C ALA A 89 12.75 -10.14 -0.90
N ASN A 90 13.64 -10.27 0.08
CA ASN A 90 14.91 -10.99 -0.09
C ASN A 90 14.72 -12.53 -0.12
N ASP A 91 13.56 -13.03 0.31
CA ASP A 91 13.08 -14.41 0.20
C ASP A 91 11.58 -14.38 -0.11
N ASP A 92 11.01 -15.50 -0.55
CA ASP A 92 9.58 -15.59 -0.88
C ASP A 92 8.70 -15.20 0.32
N LEU A 93 7.71 -14.34 0.11
CA LEU A 93 6.66 -14.10 1.11
C LEU A 93 5.72 -15.32 1.19
N SER A 94 5.00 -15.46 2.31
CA SER A 94 3.96 -16.47 2.40
C SER A 94 2.90 -16.30 1.31
N ILE A 95 2.37 -17.42 0.82
CA ILE A 95 1.19 -17.41 -0.04
C ILE A 95 0.01 -17.04 0.84
N GLN A 96 -0.68 -15.96 0.48
CA GLN A 96 -1.66 -15.29 1.33
C GLN A 96 -2.84 -14.74 0.55
N VAL A 97 -3.90 -14.44 1.28
CA VAL A 97 -5.08 -13.74 0.79
C VAL A 97 -5.57 -12.78 1.87
N HIS A 98 -6.22 -11.70 1.46
CA HIS A 98 -6.78 -10.69 2.36
C HIS A 98 -8.30 -10.66 2.29
N PRO A 99 -8.99 -10.41 3.42
CA PRO A 99 -10.44 -10.24 3.45
C PRO A 99 -10.87 -8.91 2.84
N GLY A 100 -12.14 -8.86 2.39
CA GLY A 100 -12.84 -7.59 2.15
C GLY A 100 -13.37 -6.99 3.45
N ASP A 101 -13.87 -5.74 3.37
CA ASP A 101 -14.33 -4.97 4.53
C ASP A 101 -15.38 -5.68 5.37
N GLU A 102 -16.40 -6.28 4.73
CA GLU A 102 -17.50 -6.95 5.46
C GLU A 102 -16.97 -8.10 6.34
N TYR A 103 -16.10 -8.94 5.77
CA TYR A 103 -15.50 -10.06 6.50
C TYR A 103 -14.54 -9.58 7.60
N ALA A 104 -13.70 -8.59 7.29
CA ALA A 104 -12.76 -8.06 8.28
C ALA A 104 -13.49 -7.37 9.44
N GLN A 105 -14.56 -6.64 9.17
CA GLN A 105 -15.38 -6.01 10.20
C GLN A 105 -16.02 -7.03 11.15
N GLU A 106 -16.48 -8.18 10.63
CA GLU A 106 -17.13 -9.23 11.43
C GLU A 106 -16.11 -10.09 12.20
N PHE A 107 -15.01 -10.50 11.55
CA PHE A 107 -14.10 -11.52 12.07
C PHE A 107 -12.74 -11.00 12.55
N GLU A 108 -12.41 -9.71 12.30
CA GLU A 108 -11.15 -9.08 12.69
C GLU A 108 -11.36 -7.80 13.53
N ASN A 109 -12.31 -7.85 14.46
CA ASN A 109 -12.57 -6.81 15.45
C ASN A 109 -12.84 -5.41 14.87
N GLY A 110 -13.46 -5.32 13.69
CA GLY A 110 -13.77 -4.04 13.04
C GLY A 110 -12.64 -3.47 12.19
N GLU A 111 -11.61 -4.26 11.87
CA GLU A 111 -10.55 -3.89 10.91
C GLU A 111 -11.14 -3.62 9.52
N LEU A 112 -10.41 -2.84 8.73
CA LEU A 112 -10.67 -2.71 7.30
C LEU A 112 -10.31 -4.00 6.57
N GLY A 113 -10.95 -4.23 5.43
CA GLY A 113 -10.45 -5.14 4.43
C GLY A 113 -9.08 -4.69 3.91
N LYS A 114 -8.45 -5.53 3.09
CA LYS A 114 -7.15 -5.21 2.53
C LYS A 114 -7.14 -5.43 1.02
N THR A 115 -7.66 -4.45 0.31
CA THR A 115 -7.41 -4.28 -1.13
C THR A 115 -6.14 -3.48 -1.30
N GLU A 116 -5.25 -3.91 -2.18
CA GLU A 116 -3.93 -3.33 -2.36
C GLU A 116 -3.53 -3.25 -3.84
N CYS A 117 -2.44 -2.57 -4.11
CA CYS A 117 -1.77 -2.59 -5.40
C CYS A 117 -0.26 -2.54 -5.21
N TRP A 118 0.47 -3.01 -6.21
CA TRP A 118 1.93 -3.07 -6.22
C TRP A 118 2.48 -2.37 -7.45
N TYR A 119 3.39 -1.43 -7.23
CA TYR A 119 4.29 -0.90 -8.25
C TYR A 119 5.66 -1.55 -8.06
N ILE A 120 6.14 -2.27 -9.08
CA ILE A 120 7.44 -2.96 -9.01
C ILE A 120 8.54 -1.90 -9.15
N LEU A 121 9.24 -1.63 -8.05
CA LEU A 121 10.35 -0.67 -8.01
C LEU A 121 11.61 -1.27 -8.63
N ASP A 122 11.90 -2.53 -8.27
CA ASP A 122 13.03 -3.29 -8.78
C ASP A 122 12.77 -4.78 -8.63
N CYS A 123 13.42 -5.61 -9.44
CA CYS A 123 13.41 -7.05 -9.29
C CYS A 123 14.60 -7.70 -10.00
N LYS A 124 14.97 -8.92 -9.57
CA LYS A 124 15.99 -9.72 -10.25
C LYS A 124 15.52 -10.10 -11.65
N GLU A 125 16.50 -10.46 -12.51
CA GLU A 125 16.20 -10.98 -13.85
C GLU A 125 15.31 -12.23 -13.78
N ASP A 126 14.33 -12.34 -14.67
CA ASP A 126 13.32 -13.40 -14.70
C ASP A 126 12.47 -13.56 -13.41
N ALA A 127 12.38 -12.52 -12.58
CA ALA A 127 11.54 -12.52 -11.39
C ALA A 127 10.08 -12.87 -11.74
N THR A 128 9.45 -13.57 -10.81
CA THR A 128 8.03 -13.89 -10.87
C THR A 128 7.37 -13.55 -9.55
N MET A 129 6.04 -13.44 -9.56
CA MET A 129 5.23 -13.45 -8.35
C MET A 129 4.07 -14.42 -8.50
N ILE A 130 3.48 -14.82 -7.38
CA ILE A 130 2.23 -15.56 -7.37
C ILE A 130 1.09 -14.56 -7.46
N PHE A 131 0.19 -14.74 -8.43
CA PHE A 131 -0.94 -13.86 -8.66
C PHE A 131 -2.13 -14.66 -9.16
N GLY A 132 -2.99 -15.08 -8.21
CA GLY A 132 -4.14 -15.92 -8.45
C GLY A 132 -3.86 -17.44 -8.36
N HIS A 133 -4.87 -18.21 -8.71
CA HIS A 133 -4.88 -19.67 -8.65
C HIS A 133 -5.68 -20.27 -9.81
N ARG A 134 -5.59 -21.61 -10.01
CA ARG A 134 -6.24 -22.33 -11.12
C ARG A 134 -7.47 -23.12 -10.70
N ALA A 135 -7.72 -23.28 -9.40
CA ALA A 135 -8.89 -24.02 -8.91
C ALA A 135 -10.20 -23.40 -9.38
N GLN A 136 -11.14 -24.26 -9.78
CA GLN A 136 -12.45 -23.85 -10.30
C GLN A 136 -13.57 -23.98 -9.25
N SER A 137 -13.30 -24.66 -8.12
CA SER A 137 -14.21 -24.77 -7.00
C SER A 137 -13.48 -24.73 -5.66
N LYS A 138 -14.21 -24.47 -4.56
CA LYS A 138 -13.64 -24.51 -3.21
C LYS A 138 -13.11 -25.90 -2.87
N GLU A 139 -13.79 -26.95 -3.28
CA GLU A 139 -13.39 -28.34 -3.05
C GLU A 139 -12.05 -28.65 -3.73
N GLU A 140 -11.89 -28.24 -4.99
CA GLU A 140 -10.63 -28.39 -5.73
C GLU A 140 -9.51 -27.58 -5.08
N PHE A 141 -9.79 -26.33 -4.69
CA PHE A 141 -8.82 -25.49 -3.97
C PHE A 141 -8.33 -26.19 -2.68
N MET A 142 -9.28 -26.64 -1.85
CA MET A 142 -8.98 -27.35 -0.60
C MET A 142 -8.18 -28.64 -0.83
N GLN A 143 -8.56 -29.43 -1.85
CA GLN A 143 -7.85 -30.64 -2.19
C GLN A 143 -6.39 -30.35 -2.56
N LEU A 144 -6.14 -29.42 -3.46
CA LEU A 144 -4.79 -29.06 -3.91
C LEU A 144 -3.94 -28.51 -2.77
N VAL A 145 -4.52 -27.71 -1.86
CA VAL A 145 -3.84 -27.21 -0.65
C VAL A 145 -3.48 -28.37 0.29
N ASN A 146 -4.42 -29.25 0.60
CA ASN A 146 -4.21 -30.37 1.55
C ASN A 146 -3.20 -31.38 1.02
N GLU A 147 -3.16 -31.61 -0.28
CA GLU A 147 -2.22 -32.52 -0.95
C GLU A 147 -0.85 -31.86 -1.21
N GLY A 148 -0.74 -30.54 -0.99
CA GLY A 148 0.49 -29.77 -1.24
C GLY A 148 0.82 -29.63 -2.73
N HIS A 149 -0.17 -29.69 -3.60
CA HIS A 149 -0.04 -29.58 -5.05
C HIS A 149 0.06 -28.10 -5.50
N TRP A 150 1.04 -27.39 -4.93
CA TRP A 150 1.21 -25.94 -5.11
C TRP A 150 1.43 -25.54 -6.59
N ASN A 151 2.16 -26.35 -7.36
CA ASN A 151 2.42 -26.05 -8.77
C ASN A 151 1.15 -26.16 -9.64
N ASP A 152 0.21 -27.00 -9.25
CA ASP A 152 -1.06 -27.15 -9.95
C ASP A 152 -2.06 -26.05 -9.54
N LEU A 153 -2.00 -25.63 -8.27
CA LEU A 153 -2.85 -24.59 -7.71
C LEU A 153 -2.43 -23.18 -8.15
N LEU A 154 -1.17 -22.83 -8.00
CA LEU A 154 -0.72 -21.45 -8.06
C LEU A 154 -0.51 -20.95 -9.48
N GLN A 155 -0.91 -19.72 -9.72
CA GLN A 155 -0.62 -19.00 -10.95
C GLN A 155 0.59 -18.08 -10.73
N ARG A 156 1.64 -18.25 -11.55
CA ARG A 156 2.82 -17.40 -11.54
C ARG A 156 2.81 -16.47 -12.73
N VAL A 157 3.17 -15.20 -12.50
CA VAL A 157 3.32 -14.18 -13.55
C VAL A 157 4.73 -13.63 -13.52
N LYS A 158 5.30 -13.35 -14.71
CA LYS A 158 6.58 -12.64 -14.81
C LYS A 158 6.39 -11.18 -14.49
N ILE A 159 7.38 -10.58 -13.85
CA ILE A 159 7.41 -9.18 -13.46
C ILE A 159 8.70 -8.51 -13.90
N LYS A 160 8.63 -7.18 -14.05
CA LYS A 160 9.79 -6.32 -14.30
C LYS A 160 9.57 -4.95 -13.62
N PRO A 161 10.64 -4.18 -13.40
CA PRO A 161 10.51 -2.81 -12.91
C PRO A 161 9.54 -1.97 -13.75
N GLY A 162 8.68 -1.21 -13.09
CA GLY A 162 7.64 -0.38 -13.71
C GLY A 162 6.30 -1.09 -13.93
N ASP A 163 6.19 -2.40 -13.74
CA ASP A 163 4.92 -3.10 -13.79
C ASP A 163 4.02 -2.68 -12.60
N PHE A 164 2.71 -2.66 -12.84
CA PHE A 164 1.70 -2.34 -11.84
C PHE A 164 0.65 -3.44 -11.74
N PHE A 165 0.29 -3.83 -10.52
CA PHE A 165 -0.68 -4.87 -10.25
C PHE A 165 -1.72 -4.40 -9.24
N TYR A 166 -2.99 -4.54 -9.58
CA TYR A 166 -4.10 -4.34 -8.65
C TYR A 166 -4.50 -5.68 -8.03
N VAL A 167 -4.49 -5.74 -6.72
CA VAL A 167 -4.71 -6.95 -5.90
C VAL A 167 -5.97 -6.74 -5.06
N PRO A 168 -7.17 -6.96 -5.62
CA PRO A 168 -8.41 -6.90 -4.84
C PRO A 168 -8.38 -7.91 -3.70
N SER A 169 -9.07 -7.57 -2.59
CA SER A 169 -9.35 -8.56 -1.53
C SER A 169 -9.91 -9.86 -2.14
N GLY A 170 -9.55 -11.01 -1.57
CA GLY A 170 -9.89 -12.33 -2.12
C GLY A 170 -8.93 -12.86 -3.18
N THR A 171 -7.94 -12.08 -3.62
CA THR A 171 -6.92 -12.55 -4.56
C THR A 171 -5.81 -13.30 -3.81
N LEU A 172 -5.56 -14.57 -4.18
CA LEU A 172 -4.42 -15.33 -3.67
C LEU A 172 -3.13 -14.81 -4.32
N HIS A 173 -2.14 -14.42 -3.51
CA HIS A 173 -0.94 -13.79 -4.03
C HIS A 173 0.30 -14.02 -3.13
N ALA A 174 1.49 -13.79 -3.67
CA ALA A 174 2.74 -13.65 -2.94
C ALA A 174 3.80 -12.94 -3.78
N LEU A 175 4.57 -12.04 -3.17
CA LEU A 175 5.85 -11.59 -3.71
C LEU A 175 6.87 -12.70 -3.59
N CYS A 176 7.66 -12.88 -4.63
CA CYS A 176 8.76 -13.85 -4.63
C CYS A 176 10.11 -13.16 -4.39
N GLU A 177 11.09 -13.96 -4.02
CA GLU A 177 12.47 -13.55 -3.76
C GLU A 177 13.04 -12.61 -4.82
N GLY A 178 13.75 -11.58 -4.37
CA GLY A 178 14.43 -10.61 -5.22
C GLY A 178 13.50 -9.57 -5.82
N THR A 179 12.43 -9.19 -5.13
CA THR A 179 11.46 -8.19 -5.56
C THR A 179 11.41 -7.04 -4.56
N LEU A 180 11.47 -5.82 -5.07
CA LEU A 180 11.26 -4.58 -4.30
C LEU A 180 10.02 -3.88 -4.86
N VAL A 181 9.01 -3.64 -4.02
CA VAL A 181 7.74 -3.03 -4.45
C VAL A 181 7.32 -1.86 -3.56
N LEU A 182 6.64 -0.88 -4.15
CA LEU A 182 5.83 0.05 -3.41
C LEU A 182 4.39 -0.47 -3.41
N GLU A 183 3.86 -0.70 -2.22
CA GLU A 183 2.50 -1.16 -1.96
C GLU A 183 1.65 0.00 -1.47
N THR A 184 0.51 0.23 -2.10
CA THR A 184 -0.55 1.10 -1.58
C THR A 184 -1.78 0.25 -1.30
N GLN A 185 -2.33 0.35 -0.08
CA GLN A 185 -3.38 -0.52 0.41
C GLN A 185 -4.37 0.21 1.32
N GLN A 186 -5.53 -0.40 1.57
CA GLN A 186 -6.35 0.00 2.70
C GLN A 186 -5.56 -0.14 4.01
N SER A 187 -5.87 0.68 5.02
CA SER A 187 -5.16 0.71 6.30
C SER A 187 -5.50 -0.52 7.16
N SER A 188 -4.93 -1.66 6.79
CA SER A 188 -5.11 -2.97 7.45
C SER A 188 -3.80 -3.75 7.47
N ASP A 189 -3.60 -4.56 8.53
CA ASP A 189 -2.45 -5.48 8.64
C ASP A 189 -2.91 -6.97 8.67
N THR A 190 -4.18 -7.20 8.33
CA THR A 190 -4.79 -8.53 8.31
C THR A 190 -4.28 -9.38 7.15
N THR A 191 -3.75 -10.56 7.46
CA THR A 191 -3.20 -11.50 6.46
C THR A 191 -3.60 -12.93 6.79
N TYR A 192 -4.25 -13.61 5.84
CA TYR A 192 -4.53 -15.05 5.96
C TYR A 192 -3.51 -15.86 5.16
N ARG A 193 -2.59 -16.52 5.89
CA ARG A 193 -1.55 -17.39 5.30
C ARG A 193 -2.12 -18.72 4.90
N VAL A 194 -1.91 -19.08 3.64
CA VAL A 194 -2.27 -20.38 3.07
C VAL A 194 -1.09 -21.33 3.11
N TYR A 195 0.12 -20.82 2.81
CA TYR A 195 1.35 -21.59 2.84
C TYR A 195 2.55 -20.71 3.16
N ASP A 196 3.49 -21.21 3.95
CA ASP A 196 4.70 -20.49 4.34
C ASP A 196 5.98 -21.33 4.20
N TYR A 197 6.03 -22.25 3.26
CA TYR A 197 7.20 -23.08 2.93
C TYR A 197 7.75 -23.88 4.13
N ASN A 198 6.94 -24.11 5.15
CA ASN A 198 7.33 -24.74 6.42
C ASN A 198 8.50 -24.03 7.13
N ARG A 199 8.63 -22.70 6.95
CA ARG A 199 9.68 -21.89 7.56
C ARG A 199 9.38 -21.65 9.05
N LEU A 200 10.46 -21.56 9.82
CA LEU A 200 10.36 -21.11 11.21
C LEU A 200 10.29 -19.58 11.25
N GLY A 201 9.37 -19.06 12.05
CA GLY A 201 9.30 -17.65 12.39
C GLY A 201 10.43 -17.24 13.35
N GLN A 202 10.47 -15.97 13.73
CA GLN A 202 11.48 -15.40 14.65
C GLN A 202 11.54 -16.12 16.00
N GLU A 203 10.43 -16.72 16.46
CA GLU A 203 10.37 -17.49 17.70
C GLU A 203 10.85 -18.95 17.56
N GLY A 204 11.35 -19.35 16.40
CA GLY A 204 11.77 -20.73 16.12
C GLY A 204 10.63 -21.75 16.00
N LYS A 205 9.40 -21.27 15.78
CA LYS A 205 8.19 -22.07 15.52
C LYS A 205 7.66 -21.80 14.12
N LEU A 206 6.91 -22.74 13.56
CA LEU A 206 6.18 -22.49 12.31
C LEU A 206 5.20 -21.34 12.52
N ARG A 207 5.09 -20.44 11.51
CA ARG A 207 4.08 -19.40 11.53
C ARG A 207 2.70 -20.03 11.33
N GLU A 208 1.71 -19.43 11.98
CA GLU A 208 0.32 -19.88 11.88
C GLU A 208 -0.20 -19.76 10.45
N LEU A 209 -0.93 -20.79 10.00
CA LEU A 209 -1.70 -20.81 8.77
C LEU A 209 -3.18 -20.60 9.09
N HIS A 210 -3.87 -19.85 8.22
CA HIS A 210 -5.26 -19.44 8.45
C HIS A 210 -6.17 -20.04 7.37
N LEU A 211 -6.08 -21.37 7.16
CA LEU A 211 -6.68 -22.05 5.99
C LEU A 211 -8.20 -21.88 5.91
N GLU A 212 -8.92 -21.98 7.02
CA GLU A 212 -10.38 -21.83 7.04
C GLU A 212 -10.78 -20.41 6.57
N LYS A 213 -10.23 -19.38 7.22
CA LYS A 213 -10.48 -17.99 6.87
C LYS A 213 -10.03 -17.67 5.43
N ALA A 214 -8.88 -18.21 5.02
CA ALA A 214 -8.37 -18.01 3.66
C ALA A 214 -9.31 -18.58 2.59
N ILE A 215 -9.85 -19.79 2.82
CA ILE A 215 -10.82 -20.41 1.90
C ILE A 215 -12.12 -19.61 1.85
N ASP A 216 -12.55 -19.06 2.98
CA ASP A 216 -13.78 -18.29 3.03
C ASP A 216 -13.71 -17.01 2.18
N VAL A 217 -12.56 -16.35 2.21
CA VAL A 217 -12.39 -15.06 1.54
C VAL A 217 -11.80 -15.16 0.13
N THR A 218 -11.19 -16.30 -0.25
CA THR A 218 -10.60 -16.45 -1.59
C THR A 218 -11.66 -16.44 -2.67
N THR A 219 -11.45 -15.61 -3.68
CA THR A 219 -12.30 -15.56 -4.89
C THR A 219 -12.05 -16.79 -5.76
N ILE A 220 -13.01 -17.71 -5.83
CA ILE A 220 -12.92 -18.96 -6.59
C ILE A 220 -14.10 -19.09 -7.54
N PRO A 221 -13.89 -19.26 -8.86
CA PRO A 221 -12.60 -19.21 -9.56
C PRO A 221 -11.89 -17.85 -9.44
N HIS A 222 -10.57 -17.83 -9.62
CA HIS A 222 -9.80 -16.59 -9.65
C HIS A 222 -10.28 -15.67 -10.77
N ILE A 223 -10.45 -14.40 -10.45
CA ILE A 223 -10.79 -13.35 -11.41
C ILE A 223 -9.56 -12.45 -11.56
N ALA A 224 -8.95 -12.49 -12.74
CA ALA A 224 -7.80 -11.63 -13.02
C ALA A 224 -8.23 -10.16 -13.10
N SER A 225 -7.57 -9.30 -12.34
CA SER A 225 -7.69 -7.85 -12.52
C SER A 225 -6.91 -7.44 -13.77
N HIS A 226 -7.54 -6.64 -14.61
CA HIS A 226 -6.90 -6.08 -15.81
C HIS A 226 -6.78 -4.58 -15.65
N ILE A 227 -5.55 -4.09 -15.64
CA ILE A 227 -5.25 -2.67 -15.51
C ILE A 227 -4.61 -2.20 -16.82
N GLU A 228 -5.13 -1.13 -17.37
CA GLU A 228 -4.58 -0.42 -18.54
C GLU A 228 -4.15 0.98 -18.11
N PRO A 229 -2.86 1.20 -17.76
CA PRO A 229 -2.38 2.51 -17.39
C PRO A 229 -2.57 3.54 -18.51
N ILE A 230 -3.05 4.73 -18.15
CA ILE A 230 -3.22 5.85 -19.07
C ILE A 230 -2.15 6.88 -18.77
N SER A 231 -1.32 7.18 -19.76
CA SER A 231 -0.26 8.19 -19.64
C SER A 231 -0.59 9.44 -20.47
N ILE A 232 -0.43 10.60 -19.85
CA ILE A 232 -0.61 11.91 -20.48
C ILE A 232 0.74 12.63 -20.44
N GLN A 233 1.20 13.05 -21.62
CA GLN A 233 2.39 13.91 -21.73
C GLN A 233 2.00 15.34 -21.44
N GLU A 234 2.59 15.91 -20.39
CA GLU A 234 2.45 17.30 -20.00
C GLU A 234 3.75 18.09 -20.26
N LYS A 235 3.66 19.43 -20.23
CA LYS A 235 4.85 20.27 -20.31
C LYS A 235 5.67 20.08 -19.03
N GLY A 236 6.79 19.36 -19.16
CA GLY A 236 7.73 19.14 -18.05
C GLY A 236 7.67 17.78 -17.39
N GLY A 237 6.79 16.88 -17.86
CA GLY A 237 6.74 15.52 -17.33
C GLY A 237 5.63 14.66 -17.91
N ILE A 238 5.46 13.48 -17.34
CA ILE A 238 4.41 12.53 -17.71
C ILE A 238 3.58 12.22 -16.46
N ILE A 239 2.27 12.22 -16.61
CA ILE A 239 1.33 11.75 -15.58
C ILE A 239 0.77 10.42 -16.06
N THR A 240 1.01 9.36 -15.30
CA THR A 240 0.42 8.05 -15.56
C THR A 240 -0.61 7.73 -14.49
N THR A 241 -1.85 7.50 -14.90
CA THR A 241 -2.91 6.94 -14.04
C THR A 241 -2.83 5.44 -14.12
N PHE A 242 -2.49 4.80 -13.01
CA PHE A 242 -2.48 3.33 -12.90
C PHE A 242 -3.83 2.79 -12.48
N LEU A 243 -4.50 3.45 -11.53
CA LEU A 243 -5.70 2.94 -10.90
C LEU A 243 -6.62 4.10 -10.52
N GLU A 244 -7.92 3.95 -10.82
CA GLU A 244 -9.01 4.76 -10.29
C GLU A 244 -10.15 3.82 -9.90
N GLU A 245 -10.10 3.30 -8.66
CA GLU A 245 -11.03 2.30 -8.14
C GLU A 245 -11.75 2.80 -6.88
N ASP A 246 -12.67 2.01 -6.39
CA ASP A 246 -13.56 2.40 -5.29
C ASP A 246 -12.86 2.82 -3.98
N TYR A 247 -11.70 2.23 -3.65
CA TYR A 247 -11.01 2.49 -2.39
C TYR A 247 -9.97 3.59 -2.49
N PHE A 248 -9.25 3.62 -3.59
CA PHE A 248 -8.17 4.58 -3.82
C PHE A 248 -7.81 4.70 -5.30
N SER A 249 -7.15 5.79 -5.62
CA SER A 249 -6.52 6.00 -6.92
C SER A 249 -5.01 6.07 -6.78
N VAL A 250 -4.27 5.64 -7.82
CA VAL A 250 -2.80 5.64 -7.84
C VAL A 250 -2.29 6.20 -9.16
N TYR A 251 -1.33 7.09 -9.05
CA TYR A 251 -0.69 7.78 -10.15
C TYR A 251 0.83 7.67 -10.04
N LYS A 252 1.50 7.80 -11.19
CA LYS A 252 2.93 8.11 -11.23
C LYS A 252 3.11 9.47 -11.88
N TRP A 253 3.85 10.33 -11.22
CA TRP A 253 4.33 11.59 -11.77
C TRP A 253 5.82 11.43 -12.12
N ASP A 254 6.15 11.53 -13.41
CA ASP A 254 7.52 11.53 -13.92
C ASP A 254 7.88 12.98 -14.28
N ILE A 255 8.62 13.63 -13.40
CA ILE A 255 9.02 15.03 -13.52
C ILE A 255 10.36 15.09 -14.26
N GLN A 256 10.36 15.72 -15.44
CA GLN A 256 11.53 15.87 -16.29
C GLN A 256 12.13 17.30 -16.25
N SER A 257 11.34 18.27 -15.80
CA SER A 257 11.78 19.66 -15.58
C SER A 257 10.91 20.40 -14.59
N SER A 258 9.68 20.78 -14.96
CA SER A 258 8.73 21.51 -14.10
C SER A 258 7.30 21.11 -14.46
N LEU A 259 6.61 20.46 -13.54
CA LEU A 259 5.25 19.98 -13.69
C LEU A 259 4.33 20.67 -12.69
N GLU A 260 3.34 21.42 -13.19
CA GLU A 260 2.31 22.06 -12.38
C GLU A 260 1.12 21.11 -12.23
N LEU A 261 0.65 20.91 -10.99
CA LEU A 261 -0.41 19.96 -10.64
C LEU A 261 -1.48 20.66 -9.80
N LEU A 262 -2.73 20.25 -10.01
CA LEU A 262 -3.87 20.65 -9.19
C LEU A 262 -4.26 19.51 -8.27
N GLN A 263 -4.48 19.82 -7.00
CA GLN A 263 -5.07 18.87 -6.06
C GLN A 263 -6.59 18.99 -6.11
N THR A 264 -7.24 17.99 -6.64
CA THR A 264 -8.70 17.91 -6.79
C THR A 264 -9.37 17.03 -5.75
N HIS A 265 -8.59 16.43 -4.86
CA HIS A 265 -9.03 15.49 -3.84
C HIS A 265 -8.79 16.06 -2.44
N HIS A 266 -9.37 15.41 -1.43
CA HIS A 266 -9.28 15.85 -0.03
C HIS A 266 -7.83 15.98 0.46
N PHE A 267 -6.96 15.05 0.10
CA PHE A 267 -5.51 15.07 0.37
C PHE A 267 -4.83 14.06 -0.55
N THR A 268 -3.53 14.21 -0.73
CA THR A 268 -2.74 13.31 -1.58
C THR A 268 -1.52 12.82 -0.81
N LEU A 269 -1.23 11.53 -0.94
CA LEU A 269 -0.03 10.87 -0.43
C LEU A 269 1.01 10.84 -1.55
N GLY A 270 2.26 11.16 -1.25
CA GLY A 270 3.35 11.12 -2.22
C GLY A 270 4.56 10.35 -1.69
N SER A 271 5.15 9.52 -2.54
CA SER A 271 6.38 8.79 -2.26
C SER A 271 7.36 8.99 -3.41
N VAL A 272 8.50 9.61 -3.14
CA VAL A 272 9.56 9.81 -4.14
C VAL A 272 10.31 8.48 -4.31
N ILE A 273 10.13 7.86 -5.47
CA ILE A 273 10.69 6.55 -5.77
C ILE A 273 12.02 6.61 -6.52
N GLU A 274 12.31 7.75 -7.21
CA GLU A 274 13.56 7.96 -7.92
C GLU A 274 13.88 9.45 -8.03
N GLY A 275 15.16 9.80 -8.06
CA GLY A 275 15.67 11.13 -8.34
C GLY A 275 15.54 12.13 -7.18
N ASN A 276 15.60 13.41 -7.53
CA ASN A 276 15.49 14.53 -6.59
C ASN A 276 14.93 15.78 -7.28
N GLY A 277 14.38 16.70 -6.46
CA GLY A 277 13.80 17.93 -6.95
C GLY A 277 13.27 18.81 -5.84
N THR A 278 12.29 19.64 -6.17
CA THR A 278 11.66 20.56 -5.21
C THR A 278 10.15 20.58 -5.44
N LEU A 279 9.41 20.48 -4.36
CA LEU A 279 7.98 20.76 -4.31
C LEU A 279 7.77 22.24 -3.95
N TRP A 280 7.05 22.95 -4.77
CA TRP A 280 6.69 24.36 -4.60
C TRP A 280 5.22 24.49 -4.25
N THR A 281 4.91 25.25 -3.21
CA THR A 281 3.55 25.66 -2.83
C THR A 281 3.51 27.15 -2.57
N GLU A 282 2.37 27.70 -2.21
CA GLU A 282 2.26 29.10 -1.79
C GLU A 282 3.10 29.46 -0.55
N GLU A 283 3.43 28.48 0.30
CA GLU A 283 4.25 28.68 1.51
C GLU A 283 5.77 28.64 1.23
N GLY A 284 6.19 28.23 0.03
CA GLY A 284 7.60 28.19 -0.35
C GLY A 284 8.04 26.91 -1.03
N GLU A 285 9.34 26.62 -0.89
CA GLU A 285 10.02 25.49 -1.51
C GLU A 285 10.34 24.38 -0.48
N PHE A 286 10.16 23.13 -0.89
CA PHE A 286 10.41 21.95 -0.07
C PHE A 286 11.25 20.97 -0.88
N PRO A 287 12.55 20.79 -0.52
CA PRO A 287 13.41 19.82 -1.21
C PRO A 287 12.85 18.40 -1.11
N LEU A 288 12.94 17.66 -2.21
CA LEU A 288 12.56 16.25 -2.33
C LEU A 288 13.74 15.42 -2.79
N GLN A 289 13.85 14.23 -2.21
CA GLN A 289 14.80 13.21 -2.65
C GLN A 289 14.18 11.82 -2.59
N LYS A 290 14.77 10.88 -3.31
CA LYS A 290 14.38 9.47 -3.25
C LYS A 290 14.26 9.00 -1.80
N GLY A 291 13.12 8.39 -1.47
CA GLY A 291 12.81 7.93 -0.13
C GLY A 291 12.08 8.96 0.75
N ASP A 292 11.77 10.15 0.26
CA ASP A 292 10.86 11.06 0.96
C ASP A 292 9.40 10.63 0.77
N HIS A 293 8.66 10.66 1.87
CA HIS A 293 7.22 10.38 1.92
C HIS A 293 6.51 11.57 2.54
N PHE A 294 5.44 12.01 1.90
CA PHE A 294 4.75 13.22 2.31
C PHE A 294 3.24 13.16 2.04
N ILE A 295 2.52 14.03 2.74
CA ILE A 295 1.10 14.28 2.52
C ILE A 295 0.96 15.72 2.04
N LEU A 296 0.18 15.92 0.97
CA LEU A 296 -0.32 17.20 0.55
C LEU A 296 -1.69 17.43 1.23
N PRO A 297 -1.77 18.35 2.21
CA PRO A 297 -3.02 18.66 2.90
C PRO A 297 -4.09 19.24 1.96
N ASN A 298 -5.35 19.14 2.38
CA ASN A 298 -6.50 19.72 1.66
C ASN A 298 -6.35 21.21 1.34
N SER A 299 -5.55 21.95 2.12
CA SER A 299 -5.32 23.38 1.91
C SER A 299 -4.43 23.71 0.70
N ILE A 300 -3.73 22.72 0.13
CA ILE A 300 -2.93 22.89 -1.08
C ILE A 300 -3.81 22.61 -2.29
N GLU A 301 -4.18 23.66 -3.03
CA GLU A 301 -5.01 23.54 -4.24
C GLU A 301 -4.17 23.32 -5.50
N ALA A 302 -2.98 23.93 -5.53
CA ALA A 302 -2.04 23.81 -6.64
C ALA A 302 -0.60 23.74 -6.09
N PHE A 303 0.24 23.00 -6.78
CA PHE A 303 1.66 22.86 -6.46
C PHE A 303 2.47 22.58 -7.73
N THR A 304 3.77 22.82 -7.65
CA THR A 304 4.68 22.56 -8.76
C THR A 304 5.81 21.65 -8.27
N LEU A 305 6.10 20.61 -9.04
CA LEU A 305 7.27 19.76 -8.86
C LEU A 305 8.32 20.15 -9.89
N THR A 306 9.56 20.40 -9.45
CA THR A 306 10.68 20.73 -10.33
C THR A 306 11.85 19.79 -10.09
N GLY A 307 12.66 19.55 -11.13
CA GLY A 307 13.83 18.67 -11.06
C GLY A 307 13.71 17.45 -11.97
N GLN A 308 14.36 16.37 -11.58
CA GLN A 308 14.27 15.05 -12.22
C GLN A 308 13.94 14.03 -11.14
N LEU A 309 12.69 13.66 -11.02
CA LEU A 309 12.22 12.74 -9.98
C LEU A 309 10.94 12.02 -10.43
N GLU A 310 10.75 10.83 -9.88
CA GLU A 310 9.53 10.06 -10.02
C GLU A 310 8.82 9.95 -8.66
N VAL A 311 7.51 10.20 -8.67
CA VAL A 311 6.66 10.13 -7.47
C VAL A 311 5.50 9.19 -7.73
N ILE A 312 5.29 8.22 -6.85
CA ILE A 312 4.01 7.51 -6.79
C ILE A 312 3.11 8.31 -5.85
N ALA A 313 1.98 8.72 -6.40
CA ALA A 313 0.96 9.47 -5.68
C ALA A 313 -0.32 8.65 -5.54
N SER A 314 -1.02 8.82 -4.43
CA SER A 314 -2.31 8.15 -4.19
C SER A 314 -3.22 9.01 -3.33
N HIS A 315 -4.52 8.76 -3.42
CA HIS A 315 -5.51 9.35 -2.53
C HIS A 315 -6.67 8.37 -2.28
N PRO A 316 -7.35 8.45 -1.13
CA PRO A 316 -8.53 7.63 -0.90
C PRO A 316 -9.71 8.13 -1.73
N ASN A 317 -10.61 7.20 -2.06
CA ASN A 317 -11.83 7.46 -2.84
C ASN A 317 -13.10 7.35 -1.99
N GLU A 318 -14.22 7.76 -2.57
CA GLU A 318 -15.53 7.91 -1.92
C GLU A 318 -16.16 6.60 -1.38
N LYS A 319 -15.71 5.43 -1.84
CA LYS A 319 -16.28 4.15 -1.35
C LYS A 319 -15.91 3.90 0.11
N SER A 320 -14.69 4.22 0.51
CA SER A 320 -14.28 4.21 1.92
C SER A 320 -15.21 5.08 2.79
N LYS A 321 -15.69 6.19 2.24
CA LYS A 321 -16.63 7.11 2.89
C LYS A 321 -18.04 6.50 3.05
N ARG A 322 -18.56 5.81 2.02
CA ARG A 322 -19.94 5.25 2.01
C ARG A 322 -20.12 4.10 3.00
N MET A 323 -19.12 3.25 3.18
CA MET A 323 -19.22 2.12 4.11
C MET A 323 -19.41 2.57 5.56
N TYR A 324 -18.76 3.66 5.94
CA TYR A 324 -18.91 4.21 7.31
C TYR A 324 -20.24 4.90 7.53
N GLU A 325 -20.83 5.51 6.52
CA GLU A 325 -22.18 6.07 6.63
C GLU A 325 -23.21 4.96 6.89
N VAL A 326 -23.08 3.81 6.24
CA VAL A 326 -23.97 2.65 6.44
C VAL A 326 -23.77 2.03 7.83
N ALA A 327 -22.55 1.87 8.30
CA ALA A 327 -22.26 1.31 9.63
C ALA A 327 -22.80 2.21 10.76
N ASN A 328 -22.64 3.53 10.64
CA ASN A 328 -23.17 4.47 11.63
C ASN A 328 -24.70 4.46 11.68
N VAL A 329 -25.40 4.31 10.55
CA VAL A 329 -26.87 4.19 10.52
C VAL A 329 -27.33 2.88 11.14
N ALA A 330 -26.61 1.78 10.94
CA ALA A 330 -26.94 0.49 11.57
C ALA A 330 -26.68 0.50 13.09
N GLY A 331 -25.65 1.22 13.56
CA GLY A 331 -25.33 1.39 14.98
C GLY A 331 -26.39 2.18 15.75
N ASP A 332 -27.03 3.16 15.11
CA ASP A 332 -28.10 3.94 15.74
C ASP A 332 -29.44 3.20 15.80
N MET A 333 -29.69 2.25 14.88
CA MET A 333 -30.91 1.41 14.95
C MET A 333 -30.84 0.30 16.00
N ALA A 334 -29.66 -0.06 16.49
CA ALA A 334 -29.48 -1.06 17.56
C ALA A 334 -29.68 -0.46 18.98
N LYS A 335 -29.95 0.85 19.09
CA LYS A 335 -30.18 1.56 20.35
C LYS A 335 -31.64 1.97 20.57
N ILE A 336 -32.57 1.54 19.72
CA ILE A 336 -34.02 1.64 19.91
C ILE A 336 -34.57 0.25 20.17
#